data_1d9d7b563709f2d115a89778d05e7e1e
#
_entry.id   1d9d7b563709f2d115a89778d05e7e1e
#
_cell.length_a   1.000
_cell.length_b   1.000
_cell.length_c   1.000
_cell.angle_alpha   90.00
_cell.angle_beta   90.00
_cell.angle_gamma   90.00
#
_symmetry.space_group_name_H-M   'P 1'
#
loop_
_entity.id
_entity.type
_entity.pdbx_description
1 polymer ?
#
loop_
_entity_poly.entity_id
_entity_poly.type
_entity_poly.pdbx_seq_one_letter_code
_entity_poly.pdbx_strand_id
1 'polypeptide(L)'
;MIILVGCSFVTTQETNQSQRNDYSQIIDNYLRTKMIEPTLRFNNDGRKEFQLLQHKISWKELEKGIDITIDGNSVNTCGKQTSNAVWGSGVDNVNVNYLQQVNIYEDECLMGFVLTYIPCTGLGCSVNYQLIYDLKTKQESYFGRFRTGFEFELYNFNSDKKPDYLSKTFYGRDALGVDTTEFVLYSKTEHGTFEEFKSANQERYWFKHIYSELHADLNNERFIEKWIEIINKNGR
;
A
#
# COMPACT_ATOMS: atom_id res chain seq x y z
N MET A 1 -35.39 45.44 -30.84
CA MET A 1 -34.07 44.92 -31.16
C MET A 1 -33.40 44.56 -29.83
N ILE A 2 -33.50 43.28 -29.41
CA ILE A 2 -32.99 42.79 -28.15
C ILE A 2 -31.69 42.05 -28.48
N ILE A 3 -30.57 42.58 -27.96
CA ILE A 3 -29.25 41.97 -28.10
C ILE A 3 -29.09 41.00 -26.92
N LEU A 4 -29.16 39.70 -27.19
CA LEU A 4 -28.77 38.64 -26.26
C LEU A 4 -27.25 38.51 -26.24
N VAL A 5 -26.63 38.95 -25.13
CA VAL A 5 -25.25 38.71 -24.82
C VAL A 5 -25.17 37.30 -24.25
N GLY A 6 -24.73 36.33 -25.07
CA GLY A 6 -24.40 35.00 -24.63
C GLY A 6 -23.09 35.00 -23.83
N CYS A 7 -23.17 34.87 -22.51
CA CYS A 7 -22.00 34.54 -21.70
C CYS A 7 -21.63 33.07 -21.95
N SER A 8 -20.52 32.86 -22.65
CA SER A 8 -19.88 31.58 -22.76
C SER A 8 -19.23 31.22 -21.42
N PHE A 9 -19.87 30.34 -20.67
CA PHE A 9 -19.22 29.63 -19.58
C PHE A 9 -18.45 28.45 -20.23
N VAL A 10 -17.21 28.70 -20.57
CA VAL A 10 -16.29 27.67 -21.09
C VAL A 10 -15.22 27.40 -20.06
N THR A 11 -15.26 26.19 -19.52
CA THR A 11 -14.12 25.32 -19.31
C THR A 11 -13.13 25.64 -18.18
N THR A 12 -13.57 25.60 -16.94
CA THR A 12 -12.66 25.32 -15.81
C THR A 12 -12.57 23.81 -15.50
N GLN A 13 -13.50 22.97 -16.02
CA GLN A 13 -13.50 21.53 -15.74
C GLN A 13 -12.50 20.72 -16.58
N GLU A 14 -12.29 21.09 -17.85
CA GLU A 14 -11.36 20.34 -18.71
C GLU A 14 -9.89 20.54 -18.35
N THR A 15 -9.50 21.72 -17.90
CA THR A 15 -8.14 22.00 -17.46
C THR A 15 -7.77 21.23 -16.18
N ASN A 16 -8.69 21.11 -15.23
CA ASN A 16 -8.46 20.39 -13.97
C ASN A 16 -8.34 18.88 -14.16
N GLN A 17 -9.06 18.31 -15.13
CA GLN A 17 -8.99 16.88 -15.40
C GLN A 17 -7.72 16.46 -16.18
N SER A 18 -7.24 17.33 -17.06
CA SER A 18 -5.96 17.16 -17.76
C SER A 18 -4.77 17.23 -16.80
N GLN A 19 -4.74 18.21 -15.91
CA GLN A 19 -3.68 18.31 -14.89
C GLN A 19 -3.68 17.13 -13.91
N ARG A 20 -4.85 16.67 -13.46
CA ARG A 20 -4.96 15.48 -12.61
C ARG A 20 -4.36 14.23 -13.24
N ASN A 21 -4.58 14.02 -14.52
CA ASN A 21 -4.03 12.86 -15.24
C ASN A 21 -2.50 12.94 -15.31
N ASP A 22 -1.92 14.12 -15.43
CA ASP A 22 -0.49 14.30 -15.51
C ASP A 22 0.23 13.96 -14.19
N TYR A 23 -0.30 14.39 -13.05
CA TYR A 23 0.29 14.08 -11.74
C TYR A 23 0.17 12.61 -11.36
N SER A 24 -0.97 11.98 -11.65
CA SER A 24 -1.16 10.55 -11.46
C SER A 24 -0.13 9.75 -12.29
N GLN A 25 0.09 10.12 -13.54
CA GLN A 25 1.07 9.48 -14.40
C GLN A 25 2.51 9.69 -13.91
N ILE A 26 2.84 10.87 -13.41
CA ILE A 26 4.17 11.16 -12.86
C ILE A 26 4.45 10.27 -11.66
N ILE A 27 3.50 10.14 -10.74
CA ILE A 27 3.62 9.27 -9.57
C ILE A 27 3.73 7.81 -9.99
N ASP A 28 2.84 7.34 -10.85
CA ASP A 28 2.87 5.95 -11.33
C ASP A 28 4.19 5.62 -12.03
N ASN A 29 4.70 6.52 -12.85
CA ASN A 29 5.98 6.35 -13.50
C ASN A 29 7.14 6.34 -12.49
N TYR A 30 7.09 7.22 -11.50
CA TYR A 30 8.10 7.28 -10.45
C TYR A 30 8.08 6.01 -9.58
N LEU A 31 6.92 5.54 -9.18
CA LEU A 31 6.75 4.31 -8.44
C LEU A 31 7.28 3.11 -9.23
N ARG A 32 6.90 2.98 -10.50
CA ARG A 32 7.41 1.90 -11.38
C ARG A 32 8.92 1.91 -11.52
N THR A 33 9.53 3.12 -11.64
CA THR A 33 10.98 3.25 -11.78
C THR A 33 11.74 2.82 -10.52
N LYS A 34 11.09 2.88 -9.36
CA LYS A 34 11.67 2.55 -8.05
C LYS A 34 11.20 1.21 -7.49
N MET A 35 10.32 0.52 -8.21
CA MET A 35 9.80 -0.78 -7.77
C MET A 35 10.90 -1.83 -7.77
N ILE A 36 10.90 -2.64 -6.74
CA ILE A 36 11.73 -3.84 -6.63
C ILE A 36 10.92 -5.01 -7.17
N GLU A 37 11.39 -5.63 -8.24
CA GLU A 37 10.72 -6.79 -8.81
C GLU A 37 10.93 -8.03 -7.93
N PRO A 38 9.89 -8.82 -7.67
CA PRO A 38 10.05 -10.07 -6.96
C PRO A 38 10.81 -11.10 -7.83
N THR A 39 11.68 -11.89 -7.22
CA THR A 39 12.30 -13.05 -7.86
C THR A 39 11.25 -14.06 -8.33
N LEU A 40 10.18 -14.22 -7.53
CA LEU A 40 9.05 -15.07 -7.84
C LEU A 40 7.75 -14.46 -7.32
N ARG A 41 6.72 -14.46 -8.17
CA ARG A 41 5.34 -14.15 -7.78
C ARG A 41 4.47 -15.39 -7.97
N PHE A 42 3.85 -15.85 -6.89
CA PHE A 42 3.03 -17.04 -6.87
C PHE A 42 1.60 -16.69 -6.42
N ASN A 43 0.63 -16.93 -7.28
CA ASN A 43 -0.78 -16.82 -6.93
C ASN A 43 -1.26 -18.19 -6.39
N ASN A 44 -1.69 -18.21 -5.15
CA ASN A 44 -2.16 -19.44 -4.53
C ASN A 44 -3.59 -19.77 -5.00
N ASP A 45 -3.79 -21.00 -5.40
CA ASP A 45 -5.06 -21.57 -5.87
C ASP A 45 -5.78 -22.40 -4.80
N GLY A 46 -5.49 -22.14 -3.53
CA GLY A 46 -6.05 -22.87 -2.39
C GLY A 46 -5.16 -23.96 -1.82
N ARG A 47 -3.96 -24.14 -2.35
CA ARG A 47 -3.01 -25.10 -1.80
C ARG A 47 -2.60 -24.70 -0.39
N LYS A 48 -2.59 -25.66 0.52
CA LYS A 48 -2.20 -25.46 1.92
C LYS A 48 -0.72 -25.73 2.20
N GLU A 49 -0.02 -26.36 1.26
CA GLU A 49 1.41 -26.65 1.31
C GLU A 49 2.01 -26.62 -0.11
N PHE A 50 3.12 -25.95 -0.25
CA PHE A 50 3.83 -25.83 -1.51
C PHE A 50 5.29 -25.45 -1.29
N GLN A 51 6.13 -25.69 -2.30
CA GLN A 51 7.52 -25.26 -2.33
C GLN A 51 7.68 -24.17 -3.39
N LEU A 52 8.30 -23.08 -3.01
CA LEU A 52 8.64 -21.97 -3.90
C LEU A 52 10.13 -21.70 -3.79
N LEU A 53 10.86 -21.91 -4.90
CA LEU A 53 12.31 -21.91 -4.90
C LEU A 53 12.83 -22.93 -3.85
N GLN A 54 13.68 -22.50 -2.91
CA GLN A 54 14.19 -23.33 -1.81
C GLN A 54 13.28 -23.32 -0.56
N HIS A 55 12.22 -22.53 -0.55
CA HIS A 55 11.40 -22.32 0.63
C HIS A 55 10.17 -23.25 0.65
N LYS A 56 9.97 -23.90 1.79
CA LYS A 56 8.76 -24.67 2.06
C LYS A 56 7.76 -23.80 2.81
N ILE A 57 6.58 -23.61 2.22
CA ILE A 57 5.52 -22.81 2.78
C ILE A 57 4.30 -23.68 3.00
N SER A 58 3.71 -23.61 4.18
CA SER A 58 2.40 -24.16 4.47
C SER A 58 1.57 -23.20 5.27
N TRP A 59 0.26 -23.34 5.22
CA TRP A 59 -0.63 -22.50 6.00
C TRP A 59 -1.91 -23.24 6.38
N LYS A 60 -2.50 -22.83 7.48
CA LYS A 60 -3.79 -23.33 7.96
C LYS A 60 -4.66 -22.22 8.50
N GLU A 61 -5.96 -22.38 8.34
CA GLU A 61 -6.95 -21.50 8.96
C GLU A 61 -6.99 -21.75 10.47
N LEU A 62 -7.16 -20.69 11.22
CA LEU A 62 -7.43 -20.70 12.65
C LEU A 62 -8.85 -20.18 12.89
N GLU A 63 -9.33 -20.27 14.11
CA GLU A 63 -10.61 -19.65 14.49
C GLU A 63 -10.61 -18.15 14.18
N LYS A 64 -9.47 -17.49 14.40
CA LYS A 64 -9.20 -16.10 14.01
C LYS A 64 -7.84 -16.02 13.34
N GLY A 65 -7.84 -15.66 12.04
CA GLY A 65 -6.60 -15.53 11.28
C GLY A 65 -6.11 -16.83 10.65
N ILE A 66 -4.87 -16.84 10.25
CA ILE A 66 -4.15 -18.00 9.71
C ILE A 66 -2.79 -18.17 10.38
N ASP A 67 -2.29 -19.38 10.35
CA ASP A 67 -0.93 -19.71 10.74
C ASP A 67 -0.14 -20.10 9.49
N ILE A 68 0.89 -19.34 9.16
CA ILE A 68 1.77 -19.57 8.02
C ILE A 68 3.08 -20.14 8.55
N THR A 69 3.52 -21.28 8.02
CA THR A 69 4.82 -21.84 8.35
C THR A 69 5.76 -21.64 7.15
N ILE A 70 6.90 -21.02 7.39
CA ILE A 70 7.93 -20.72 6.41
C ILE A 70 9.22 -21.41 6.87
N ASP A 71 9.67 -22.42 6.16
CA ASP A 71 10.88 -23.19 6.52
C ASP A 71 10.89 -23.66 7.99
N GLY A 72 9.73 -24.06 8.50
CA GLY A 72 9.54 -24.49 9.88
C GLY A 72 9.30 -23.38 10.90
N ASN A 73 9.39 -22.09 10.50
CA ASN A 73 9.06 -20.96 11.38
C ASN A 73 7.58 -20.61 11.22
N SER A 74 6.83 -20.54 12.32
CA SER A 74 5.40 -20.21 12.32
C SER A 74 5.19 -18.72 12.48
N VAL A 75 4.32 -18.17 11.65
CA VAL A 75 3.83 -16.79 11.67
C VAL A 75 2.32 -16.82 11.85
N ASN A 76 1.86 -16.49 13.04
CA ASN A 76 0.44 -16.50 13.39
C ASN A 76 -0.13 -15.09 13.29
N THR A 77 -1.17 -14.91 12.45
CA THR A 77 -1.80 -13.60 12.21
C THR A 77 -2.84 -13.22 13.28
N CYS A 78 -3.21 -14.15 14.18
CA CYS A 78 -4.21 -13.88 15.22
C CYS A 78 -3.78 -12.77 16.17
N GLY A 79 -4.62 -11.74 16.32
CA GLY A 79 -4.36 -10.61 17.21
C GLY A 79 -3.26 -9.65 16.75
N LYS A 80 -2.71 -9.83 15.55
CA LYS A 80 -1.70 -8.91 15.01
C LYS A 80 -2.33 -7.58 14.59
N GLN A 81 -1.60 -6.51 14.81
CA GLN A 81 -1.99 -5.16 14.43
C GLN A 81 -1.29 -4.75 13.14
N THR A 82 -1.97 -3.98 12.31
CA THR A 82 -1.36 -3.35 11.13
C THR A 82 -0.59 -2.10 11.52
N SER A 83 0.52 -1.85 10.85
CA SER A 83 1.33 -0.63 11.04
C SER A 83 0.61 0.64 10.57
N ASN A 84 -0.32 0.50 9.63
CA ASN A 84 -1.15 1.60 9.12
C ASN A 84 -2.60 1.45 9.58
N ALA A 85 -3.33 2.56 9.64
CA ALA A 85 -4.76 2.53 9.89
C ALA A 85 -5.51 1.83 8.74
N VAL A 86 -6.54 1.04 9.06
CA VAL A 86 -7.40 0.38 8.07
C VAL A 86 -8.86 0.68 8.40
N TRP A 87 -9.58 1.25 7.42
CA TRP A 87 -10.98 1.57 7.61
C TRP A 87 -11.84 0.31 7.84
N GLY A 88 -12.68 0.36 8.84
CA GLY A 88 -13.73 -0.66 9.11
C GLY A 88 -13.27 -1.94 9.78
N SER A 89 -11.97 -2.18 9.95
CA SER A 89 -11.46 -3.42 10.55
C SER A 89 -11.18 -3.33 12.04
N GLY A 90 -11.28 -2.16 12.66
CA GLY A 90 -10.72 -1.95 14.00
C GLY A 90 -9.24 -2.37 14.01
N VAL A 91 -8.37 -1.47 14.32
CA VAL A 91 -6.91 -1.65 14.23
C VAL A 91 -6.39 -2.82 15.07
N ASP A 92 -7.24 -3.38 15.95
CA ASP A 92 -6.81 -4.30 17.01
C ASP A 92 -6.75 -5.78 16.61
N ASN A 93 -7.33 -6.17 15.46
CA ASN A 93 -7.33 -7.57 15.04
C ASN A 93 -7.24 -7.68 13.52
N VAL A 94 -6.14 -8.22 13.02
CA VAL A 94 -6.04 -8.68 11.65
C VAL A 94 -6.75 -10.03 11.54
N ASN A 95 -7.96 -10.03 11.02
CA ASN A 95 -8.71 -11.24 10.77
C ASN A 95 -8.58 -11.62 9.30
N VAL A 96 -7.73 -12.60 9.00
CA VAL A 96 -7.47 -13.09 7.65
C VAL A 96 -7.86 -14.56 7.54
N ASN A 97 -8.41 -14.94 6.39
CA ASN A 97 -8.93 -16.29 6.18
C ASN A 97 -8.23 -17.05 5.08
N TYR A 98 -7.44 -16.36 4.26
CA TYR A 98 -6.88 -16.97 3.07
C TYR A 98 -5.53 -16.36 2.69
N LEU A 99 -4.60 -17.22 2.33
CA LEU A 99 -3.34 -16.82 1.69
C LEU A 99 -3.56 -16.80 0.17
N GLN A 100 -3.54 -15.61 -0.42
CA GLN A 100 -3.82 -15.41 -1.84
C GLN A 100 -2.58 -15.41 -2.72
N GLN A 101 -1.54 -14.70 -2.30
CA GLN A 101 -0.33 -14.53 -3.09
C GLN A 101 0.92 -14.53 -2.22
N VAL A 102 2.01 -15.04 -2.76
CA VAL A 102 3.35 -14.97 -2.18
C VAL A 102 4.31 -14.37 -3.19
N ASN A 103 5.06 -13.35 -2.77
CA ASN A 103 6.15 -12.75 -3.53
C ASN A 103 7.46 -13.00 -2.80
N ILE A 104 8.46 -13.51 -3.52
CA ILE A 104 9.79 -13.76 -2.98
C ILE A 104 10.75 -12.74 -3.56
N TYR A 105 11.53 -12.11 -2.70
CA TYR A 105 12.57 -11.14 -3.01
C TYR A 105 13.90 -11.68 -2.44
N GLU A 106 14.57 -12.55 -3.19
CA GLU A 106 15.77 -13.25 -2.67
C GLU A 106 16.89 -12.28 -2.34
N ASP A 107 17.16 -11.29 -3.20
CA ASP A 107 18.22 -10.29 -3.00
C ASP A 107 17.99 -9.44 -1.74
N GLU A 108 16.74 -9.25 -1.35
CA GLU A 108 16.33 -8.49 -0.17
C GLU A 108 16.11 -9.36 1.08
N CYS A 109 16.21 -10.67 0.93
CA CYS A 109 15.88 -11.67 1.96
C CYS A 109 14.45 -11.48 2.53
N LEU A 110 13.47 -11.20 1.67
CA LEU A 110 12.09 -10.92 2.06
C LEU A 110 11.09 -11.84 1.37
N MET A 111 10.00 -12.10 2.07
CA MET A 111 8.75 -12.62 1.50
C MET A 111 7.60 -11.65 1.78
N GLY A 112 6.82 -11.37 0.74
CA GLY A 112 5.58 -10.64 0.85
C GLY A 112 4.39 -11.57 0.65
N PHE A 113 3.41 -11.50 1.54
CA PHE A 113 2.18 -12.29 1.49
C PHE A 113 0.98 -11.36 1.33
N VAL A 114 0.12 -11.66 0.37
CA VAL A 114 -1.19 -11.05 0.26
C VAL A 114 -2.18 -11.99 0.93
N LEU A 115 -2.81 -11.48 1.97
CA LEU A 115 -3.77 -12.19 2.80
C LEU A 115 -5.14 -11.57 2.59
N THR A 116 -6.17 -12.39 2.42
CA THR A 116 -7.52 -11.88 2.23
C THR A 116 -8.40 -12.19 3.43
N TYR A 117 -9.22 -11.22 3.74
CA TYR A 117 -10.34 -11.35 4.64
C TYR A 117 -11.59 -11.74 3.84
N ILE A 118 -12.40 -12.67 4.32
CA ILE A 118 -13.68 -12.97 3.68
C ILE A 118 -14.56 -11.72 3.79
N PRO A 119 -14.86 -11.06 2.69
CA PRO A 119 -15.62 -9.83 2.74
C PRO A 119 -17.05 -10.12 3.19
N CYS A 120 -17.58 -9.25 4.03
CA CYS A 120 -19.01 -9.12 4.16
C CYS A 120 -19.64 -8.64 2.84
N THR A 121 -20.93 -8.81 2.67
CA THR A 121 -21.66 -8.31 1.51
C THR A 121 -21.79 -6.78 1.58
N GLY A 122 -20.83 -6.05 1.01
CA GLY A 122 -20.89 -4.59 0.96
C GLY A 122 -19.61 -3.94 0.47
N LEU A 123 -19.72 -2.71 0.02
CA LEU A 123 -18.61 -1.96 -0.57
C LEU A 123 -17.44 -1.69 0.41
N GLY A 124 -17.66 -1.83 1.72
CA GLY A 124 -16.67 -1.60 2.76
C GLY A 124 -15.80 -2.80 3.14
N CYS A 125 -16.04 -3.97 2.54
CA CYS A 125 -15.57 -5.25 3.08
C CYS A 125 -14.36 -5.85 2.35
N SER A 126 -13.79 -5.19 1.37
CA SER A 126 -12.62 -5.69 0.63
C SER A 126 -11.33 -5.13 1.24
N VAL A 127 -10.95 -5.62 2.40
CA VAL A 127 -9.64 -5.31 2.98
C VAL A 127 -8.71 -6.47 2.69
N ASN A 128 -7.59 -6.18 2.04
CA ASN A 128 -6.48 -7.10 1.92
C ASN A 128 -5.44 -6.74 2.97
N TYR A 129 -4.91 -7.76 3.60
CA TYR A 129 -3.77 -7.60 4.48
C TYR A 129 -2.52 -8.03 3.76
N GLN A 130 -1.43 -7.33 4.02
CA GLN A 130 -0.12 -7.65 3.49
C GLN A 130 0.82 -7.91 4.65
N LEU A 131 1.45 -9.07 4.63
CA LEU A 131 2.49 -9.46 5.56
C LEU A 131 3.83 -9.40 4.86
N ILE A 132 4.79 -8.71 5.44
CA ILE A 132 6.19 -8.74 5.05
C ILE A 132 6.95 -9.54 6.09
N TYR A 133 7.64 -10.59 5.64
CA TYR A 133 8.45 -11.46 6.48
C TYR A 133 9.91 -11.38 6.07
N ASP A 134 10.77 -11.02 7.00
CA ASP A 134 12.22 -11.04 6.80
C ASP A 134 12.78 -12.43 7.04
N LEU A 135 13.33 -13.04 5.99
CA LEU A 135 13.86 -14.41 6.02
C LEU A 135 15.10 -14.54 6.91
N LYS A 136 15.85 -13.45 7.09
CA LYS A 136 17.08 -13.44 7.89
C LYS A 136 16.81 -13.26 9.37
N THR A 137 16.02 -12.26 9.72
CA THR A 137 15.75 -11.90 11.12
C THR A 137 14.53 -12.61 11.69
N LYS A 138 13.69 -13.21 10.84
CA LYS A 138 12.41 -13.86 11.18
C LYS A 138 11.38 -12.87 11.76
N GLN A 139 11.54 -11.59 11.44
CA GLN A 139 10.61 -10.55 11.86
C GLN A 139 9.51 -10.35 10.83
N GLU A 140 8.38 -9.84 11.28
CA GLU A 140 7.18 -9.65 10.50
C GLU A 140 6.63 -8.21 10.62
N SER A 141 6.04 -7.72 9.55
CA SER A 141 5.32 -6.44 9.53
C SER A 141 3.99 -6.61 8.80
N TYR A 142 2.93 -6.02 9.32
CA TYR A 142 1.57 -6.13 8.78
C TYR A 142 1.05 -4.78 8.31
N PHE A 143 0.43 -4.79 7.13
CA PHE A 143 -0.23 -3.63 6.55
C PHE A 143 -1.62 -4.02 6.05
N GLY A 144 -2.58 -3.10 6.22
CA GLY A 144 -3.90 -3.24 5.65
C GLY A 144 -4.03 -2.43 4.36
N ARG A 145 -4.71 -2.98 3.35
CA ARG A 145 -5.06 -2.28 2.11
C ARG A 145 -6.54 -2.41 1.83
N PHE A 146 -7.20 -1.29 1.59
CA PHE A 146 -8.61 -1.23 1.25
C PHE A 146 -8.78 -0.89 -0.23
N ARG A 147 -9.55 -1.67 -0.96
CA ARG A 147 -9.93 -1.47 -2.38
C ARG A 147 -8.81 -1.19 -3.37
N THR A 148 -7.58 -1.32 -2.99
CA THR A 148 -6.44 -1.17 -3.90
C THR A 148 -6.00 -2.58 -4.26
N GLY A 149 -6.04 -3.00 -5.49
CA GLY A 149 -5.70 -4.34 -6.02
C GLY A 149 -4.93 -5.31 -5.11
N PHE A 150 -4.79 -6.53 -5.52
CA PHE A 150 -4.13 -7.58 -4.75
C PHE A 150 -2.59 -7.52 -4.85
N GLU A 151 -2.05 -6.45 -5.43
CA GLU A 151 -0.63 -6.35 -5.71
C GLU A 151 0.15 -6.03 -4.43
N PHE A 152 1.15 -6.84 -4.19
CA PHE A 152 2.18 -6.58 -3.19
C PHE A 152 3.37 -5.96 -3.90
N GLU A 153 3.81 -4.79 -3.43
CA GLU A 153 4.87 -4.03 -4.09
C GLU A 153 5.86 -3.49 -3.05
N LEU A 154 7.14 -3.72 -3.32
CA LEU A 154 8.25 -3.07 -2.62
C LEU A 154 8.94 -2.08 -3.53
N TYR A 155 9.55 -1.08 -2.94
CA TYR A 155 10.22 0.01 -3.64
C TYR A 155 11.61 0.29 -3.04
N ASN A 156 12.40 1.05 -3.78
CA ASN A 156 13.65 1.62 -3.30
C ASN A 156 13.62 3.12 -3.55
N PHE A 157 12.91 3.86 -2.69
CA PHE A 157 12.65 5.28 -2.90
C PHE A 157 13.85 6.17 -2.63
N ASN A 158 14.59 5.87 -1.57
CA ASN A 158 15.68 6.72 -1.08
C ASN A 158 17.05 6.26 -1.56
N SER A 159 17.12 5.17 -2.36
CA SER A 159 18.37 4.58 -2.89
C SER A 159 19.37 4.18 -1.80
N ASP A 160 18.89 3.92 -0.56
CA ASP A 160 19.71 3.47 0.57
C ASP A 160 19.99 1.97 0.56
N LYS A 161 19.55 1.28 -0.49
CA LYS A 161 19.61 -0.18 -0.67
C LYS A 161 18.76 -0.97 0.32
N LYS A 162 17.85 -0.33 1.03
CA LYS A 162 16.86 -1.00 1.86
C LYS A 162 15.51 -0.97 1.13
N PRO A 163 14.75 -2.06 1.19
CA PRO A 163 13.41 -2.05 0.61
C PRO A 163 12.46 -1.17 1.42
N ASP A 164 11.64 -0.44 0.69
CA ASP A 164 10.60 0.42 1.21
C ASP A 164 9.21 -0.14 0.85
N TYR A 165 8.23 0.15 1.70
CA TYR A 165 6.83 -0.17 1.47
C TYR A 165 5.99 1.09 1.52
N LEU A 166 5.18 1.33 0.48
CA LEU A 166 4.25 2.44 0.44
C LEU A 166 2.85 1.96 0.87
N SER A 167 2.46 2.31 2.08
CA SER A 167 1.11 2.00 2.54
C SER A 167 0.08 2.91 1.86
N LYS A 168 -1.10 2.36 1.58
CA LYS A 168 -2.24 3.07 0.99
C LYS A 168 -3.44 2.86 1.89
N THR A 169 -3.81 3.86 2.66
CA THR A 169 -4.94 3.81 3.58
C THR A 169 -6.10 4.64 3.04
N PHE A 170 -7.22 3.99 2.80
CA PHE A 170 -8.44 4.64 2.36
C PHE A 170 -9.34 4.95 3.56
N TYR A 171 -9.68 6.22 3.75
CA TYR A 171 -10.52 6.66 4.87
C TYR A 171 -12.03 6.69 4.56
N GLY A 172 -12.42 6.33 3.34
CA GLY A 172 -13.80 6.34 2.92
C GLY A 172 -14.27 7.70 2.43
N ARG A 173 -15.56 7.78 2.20
CA ARG A 173 -16.24 8.99 1.75
C ARG A 173 -16.83 9.73 2.95
N ASP A 174 -16.49 11.00 3.10
CA ASP A 174 -17.05 11.85 4.14
C ASP A 174 -18.48 12.32 3.81
N ALA A 175 -19.06 13.12 4.72
CA ALA A 175 -20.40 13.68 4.54
C ALA A 175 -20.51 14.64 3.34
N LEU A 176 -19.40 15.13 2.81
CA LEU A 176 -19.32 16.01 1.64
C LEU A 176 -19.06 15.25 0.33
N GLY A 177 -19.01 13.91 0.38
CA GLY A 177 -18.72 13.07 -0.78
C GLY A 177 -17.25 13.02 -1.16
N VAL A 178 -16.34 13.37 -0.27
CA VAL A 178 -14.90 13.38 -0.50
C VAL A 178 -14.28 12.07 -0.07
N ASP A 179 -13.63 11.38 -1.00
CA ASP A 179 -12.84 10.18 -0.75
C ASP A 179 -11.38 10.56 -0.48
N THR A 180 -10.80 10.05 0.61
CA THR A 180 -9.42 10.36 0.99
C THR A 180 -8.59 9.09 1.06
N THR A 181 -7.44 9.07 0.39
CA THR A 181 -6.41 8.04 0.51
C THR A 181 -5.13 8.66 1.06
N GLU A 182 -4.61 8.09 2.13
CA GLU A 182 -3.31 8.47 2.71
C GLU A 182 -2.24 7.48 2.27
N PHE A 183 -1.11 8.02 1.86
CA PHE A 183 0.08 7.28 1.50
C PHE A 183 1.17 7.59 2.52
N VAL A 184 1.75 6.56 3.11
CA VAL A 184 2.83 6.68 4.10
C VAL A 184 3.95 5.73 3.71
N LEU A 185 5.19 6.25 3.71
CA LEU A 185 6.37 5.45 3.42
C LEU A 185 6.88 4.76 4.68
N TYR A 186 7.16 3.46 4.55
CA TYR A 186 7.80 2.64 5.57
C TYR A 186 9.08 2.05 5.00
N SER A 187 10.16 2.08 5.75
CA SER A 187 11.45 1.49 5.36
C SER A 187 11.81 0.32 6.27
N LYS A 188 12.51 -0.65 5.68
CA LYS A 188 13.06 -1.80 6.41
C LYS A 188 14.12 -1.32 7.39
N THR A 189 13.97 -1.71 8.66
CA THR A 189 14.95 -1.47 9.71
C THR A 189 16.07 -2.54 9.69
N GLU A 190 17.14 -2.31 10.45
CA GLU A 190 18.20 -3.31 10.63
C GLU A 190 17.71 -4.57 11.37
N HIS A 191 16.61 -4.44 12.12
CA HIS A 191 15.98 -5.55 12.84
C HIS A 191 15.05 -6.38 11.95
N GLY A 192 14.77 -5.94 10.71
CA GLY A 192 13.94 -6.65 9.74
C GLY A 192 12.46 -6.28 9.78
N THR A 193 12.04 -5.38 10.66
CA THR A 193 10.70 -4.79 10.66
C THR A 193 10.63 -3.61 9.71
N PHE A 194 9.41 -3.23 9.30
CA PHE A 194 9.16 -2.01 8.55
C PHE A 194 8.58 -0.94 9.47
N GLU A 195 9.27 0.17 9.56
CA GLU A 195 8.86 1.31 10.37
C GLU A 195 8.63 2.54 9.50
N GLU A 196 7.78 3.45 9.96
CA GLU A 196 7.51 4.68 9.24
C GLU A 196 8.81 5.44 8.99
N PHE A 197 9.08 5.69 7.71
CA PHE A 197 10.27 6.41 7.32
C PHE A 197 10.16 7.89 7.70
N LYS A 198 11.18 8.39 8.38
CA LYS A 198 11.30 9.79 8.77
C LYS A 198 12.61 10.36 8.27
N SER A 199 12.60 11.64 7.90
CA SER A 199 13.81 12.38 7.55
C SER A 199 14.72 12.54 8.78
N ALA A 200 15.95 12.99 8.56
CA ALA A 200 16.87 13.38 9.63
C ALA A 200 16.25 14.42 10.59
N ASN A 201 15.33 15.25 10.12
CA ASN A 201 14.59 16.24 10.88
C ASN A 201 13.31 15.69 11.51
N GLN A 202 13.09 14.36 11.50
CA GLN A 202 11.88 13.69 11.99
C GLN A 202 10.61 14.03 11.21
N GLU A 203 10.73 14.55 10.01
CA GLU A 203 9.58 14.79 9.13
C GLU A 203 9.11 13.47 8.51
N ARG A 204 7.79 13.25 8.55
CA ARG A 204 7.15 12.07 7.95
C ARG A 204 7.14 12.19 6.42
N TYR A 205 7.29 11.07 5.74
CA TYR A 205 7.08 10.96 4.30
C TYR A 205 5.67 10.43 4.03
N TRP A 206 4.75 11.35 3.92
CA TRP A 206 3.35 11.04 3.71
C TRP A 206 2.68 12.08 2.82
N PHE A 207 1.59 11.69 2.16
CA PHE A 207 0.68 12.60 1.49
C PHE A 207 -0.74 12.05 1.49
N LYS A 208 -1.72 12.93 1.39
CA LYS A 208 -3.12 12.57 1.21
C LYS A 208 -3.55 12.91 -0.20
N HIS A 209 -4.21 11.96 -0.85
CA HIS A 209 -4.89 12.18 -2.10
C HIS A 209 -6.39 12.29 -1.80
N ILE A 210 -6.97 13.42 -2.15
CA ILE A 210 -8.38 13.73 -1.92
C ILE A 210 -9.08 13.71 -3.28
N TYR A 211 -10.07 12.83 -3.41
CA TYR A 211 -10.91 12.72 -4.60
C TYR A 211 -12.20 13.46 -4.34
N SER A 212 -12.43 14.55 -5.05
CA SER A 212 -13.70 15.26 -5.07
C SER A 212 -14.06 15.62 -6.49
N GLU A 213 -15.30 15.39 -6.88
CA GLU A 213 -15.81 15.88 -8.17
C GLU A 213 -15.94 17.41 -8.18
N LEU A 214 -16.07 18.03 -7.00
CA LEU A 214 -16.32 19.45 -6.85
C LEU A 214 -15.07 20.29 -6.49
N HIS A 215 -14.05 19.69 -5.90
CA HIS A 215 -12.86 20.41 -5.47
C HIS A 215 -11.60 19.59 -5.85
N ALA A 216 -10.99 19.96 -6.96
CA ALA A 216 -9.59 19.60 -7.20
C ALA A 216 -8.76 20.34 -6.14
N ASP A 217 -8.30 19.63 -5.12
CA ASP A 217 -7.50 20.26 -4.07
C ASP A 217 -6.10 20.53 -4.60
N LEU A 218 -5.85 21.80 -4.94
CA LEU A 218 -4.55 22.30 -5.38
C LEU A 218 -3.42 22.02 -4.35
N ASN A 219 -3.77 21.74 -3.10
CA ASN A 219 -2.79 21.37 -2.08
C ASN A 219 -2.21 19.97 -2.29
N ASN A 220 -2.94 19.04 -2.90
CA ASN A 220 -2.42 17.70 -3.21
C ASN A 220 -1.25 17.75 -4.20
N GLU A 221 -1.32 18.61 -5.21
CA GLU A 221 -0.26 18.74 -6.21
C GLU A 221 1.05 19.17 -5.56
N ARG A 222 0.99 20.18 -4.68
CA ARG A 222 2.16 20.65 -3.93
C ARG A 222 2.72 19.62 -2.97
N PHE A 223 1.87 18.80 -2.35
CA PHE A 223 2.33 17.71 -1.47
C PHE A 223 3.05 16.63 -2.25
N ILE A 224 2.55 16.24 -3.42
CA ILE A 224 3.17 15.23 -4.27
C ILE A 224 4.52 15.70 -4.79
N GLU A 225 4.60 16.94 -5.30
CA GLU A 225 5.87 17.53 -5.75
C GLU A 225 6.87 17.61 -4.60
N LYS A 226 6.45 18.11 -3.45
CA LYS A 226 7.29 18.18 -2.25
C LYS A 226 7.75 16.79 -1.80
N TRP A 227 6.88 15.80 -1.84
CA TRP A 227 7.18 14.43 -1.46
C TRP A 227 8.23 13.82 -2.40
N ILE A 228 8.07 13.96 -3.71
CA ILE A 228 9.06 13.53 -4.70
C ILE A 228 10.38 14.28 -4.51
N GLU A 229 10.34 15.58 -4.26
CA GLU A 229 11.53 16.40 -4.00
C GLU A 229 12.29 15.93 -2.75
N ILE A 230 11.59 15.65 -1.67
CA ILE A 230 12.16 15.16 -0.41
C ILE A 230 12.82 13.80 -0.63
N ILE A 231 12.15 12.87 -1.29
CA ILE A 231 12.71 11.55 -1.58
C ILE A 231 13.95 11.68 -2.45
N ASN A 232 13.91 12.48 -3.49
CA ASN A 232 15.06 12.71 -4.36
C ASN A 232 16.26 13.36 -3.66
N LYS A 233 16.03 14.24 -2.68
CA LYS A 233 17.10 14.87 -1.89
C LYS A 233 17.79 13.91 -0.93
N ASN A 234 17.05 12.97 -0.35
CA ASN A 234 17.57 12.01 0.63
C ASN A 234 18.11 10.72 0.00
N GLY A 235 17.89 10.55 -1.29
CA GLY A 235 18.43 9.44 -2.09
C GLY A 235 19.78 9.71 -2.75
N ARG A 236 20.48 10.79 -2.36
CA ARG A 236 21.81 11.14 -2.88
C ARG A 236 22.88 11.00 -1.82
#